data_23096a8ce10f538ac095d7da3ed7e9ae
#
_entry.id   23096a8ce10f538ac095d7da3ed7e9ae
#
_cell.length_a   1.000
_cell.length_b   1.000
_cell.length_c   1.000
_cell.angle_alpha   90.00
_cell.angle_beta   90.00
_cell.angle_gamma   90.00
#
_symmetry.space_group_name_H-M   'P 1'
#
loop_
_entity.id
_entity.type
_entity.pdbx_description
1 polymer ?
#
loop_
_entity_poly.entity_id
_entity_poly.type
_entity_poly.pdbx_seq_one_letter_code
_entity_poly.pdbx_strand_id
1 'polypeptide(L)'
;KGLGSEADRIREYNLATQKLAEKPEEDSLMEEVDRLQAELDRSDGWSLDHRVASVIDRVGLEPDENFDTLSGGNKSRAMLAQALVSEPHLLILDEPTNHLDFAGIRWLEDFLKKGEFAVLFVSHDRAFLRSLSTRILELDRGKLTSWTCGYEKFLIRKAEFLAAEEKNNAVFDKKLAEEEVWIRKGIQARRTRNEGRVRALFKLRNQRSERRELQGKVNLSSSNQAQASGRKVITIKELNYSWGENSIIQNFTTTIWRGDKIGVVGLNGSGKSTLLQLLLQQLEPNSGSVDHGTKLEVAYFDQLKAKVREDLSVAENVAPNGDTVEINGNKKHILSYLRDFLFLPETARAPAKMLSGGERARLLLAKLFLQPANLLILDEPTNDLDIETIELLEERLLDFQGTLLLVSHDRDFLDNVVTATIALDGQGGVLEYAGGCGDWLNQLSKPREKPKPSNKPEPKALNPSPPKRKLLNKEREALKTLPKKIEEMEADRDRLTALMQESDYYRNAQNDPAGDQKKLEQLEHEILQAYETWEELEELSKS
;
A
#
# COMPACT_ATOMS: atom_id res chain seq x y z
N LYS A 1 -4.04 -23.72 23.82
CA LYS A 1 -3.23 -24.63 22.95
C LYS A 1 -1.72 -24.34 23.02
N GLY A 2 -1.28 -23.13 23.36
CA GLY A 2 0.16 -22.77 23.43
C GLY A 2 0.90 -23.23 24.69
N LEU A 3 0.21 -23.75 25.69
CA LEU A 3 0.76 -24.05 27.02
C LEU A 3 0.81 -25.57 27.34
N GLY A 4 0.50 -26.44 26.39
CA GLY A 4 0.56 -27.89 26.57
C GLY A 4 -0.41 -28.42 27.64
N SER A 5 0.00 -29.48 28.36
CA SER A 5 -0.83 -30.18 29.34
C SER A 5 -1.27 -29.33 30.57
N GLU A 6 -0.59 -28.23 30.84
CA GLU A 6 -0.94 -27.33 31.94
C GLU A 6 -2.17 -26.48 31.66
N ALA A 7 -2.31 -26.01 30.39
CA ALA A 7 -3.52 -25.30 29.97
C ALA A 7 -4.76 -26.20 29.99
N ASP A 8 -4.60 -27.48 29.67
CA ASP A 8 -5.71 -28.45 29.73
C ASP A 8 -6.16 -28.66 31.20
N ARG A 9 -5.23 -28.72 32.14
CA ARG A 9 -5.55 -28.83 33.58
C ARG A 9 -6.28 -27.59 34.13
N ILE A 10 -5.84 -26.37 33.77
CA ILE A 10 -6.54 -25.14 34.15
C ILE A 10 -7.97 -25.14 33.59
N ARG A 11 -8.12 -25.58 32.33
CA ARG A 11 -9.42 -25.67 31.69
C ARG A 11 -10.33 -26.69 32.37
N GLU A 12 -9.79 -27.86 32.75
CA GLU A 12 -10.52 -28.88 33.48
C GLU A 12 -10.94 -28.37 34.87
N TYR A 13 -10.04 -27.67 35.57
CA TYR A 13 -10.35 -27.03 36.86
C TYR A 13 -11.48 -26.00 36.75
N ASN A 14 -11.41 -25.09 35.77
CA ASN A 14 -12.45 -24.07 35.55
C ASN A 14 -13.79 -24.71 35.18
N LEU A 15 -13.80 -25.74 34.33
CA LEU A 15 -15.01 -26.50 34.02
C LEU A 15 -15.58 -27.27 35.21
N ALA A 16 -14.74 -27.87 36.02
CA ALA A 16 -15.17 -28.57 37.24
C ALA A 16 -15.75 -27.59 38.27
N THR A 17 -15.11 -26.44 38.45
CA THR A 17 -15.59 -25.36 39.35
C THR A 17 -16.93 -24.77 38.87
N GLN A 18 -17.09 -24.57 37.55
CA GLN A 18 -18.37 -24.11 37.00
C GLN A 18 -19.49 -25.15 37.20
N LYS A 19 -19.22 -26.44 36.98
CA LYS A 19 -20.18 -27.52 37.23
C LYS A 19 -20.53 -27.63 38.72
N LEU A 20 -19.54 -27.45 39.60
CA LEU A 20 -19.77 -27.45 41.06
C LEU A 20 -20.65 -26.27 41.48
N ALA A 21 -20.50 -25.10 40.84
CA ALA A 21 -21.38 -23.94 41.11
C ALA A 21 -22.83 -24.21 40.65
N GLU A 22 -23.04 -25.01 39.61
CA GLU A 22 -24.37 -25.41 39.14
C GLU A 22 -24.99 -26.53 39.99
N LYS A 23 -24.14 -27.40 40.59
CA LYS A 23 -24.55 -28.58 41.38
C LYS A 23 -23.71 -28.71 42.66
N PRO A 24 -23.95 -27.86 43.68
CA PRO A 24 -23.10 -27.78 44.88
C PRO A 24 -23.20 -29.00 45.81
N GLU A 25 -24.16 -29.90 45.62
CA GLU A 25 -24.36 -31.10 46.48
C GLU A 25 -23.70 -32.38 45.92
N GLU A 26 -22.90 -32.27 44.82
CA GLU A 26 -22.27 -33.43 44.20
C GLU A 26 -20.83 -33.63 44.73
N ASP A 27 -20.65 -34.49 45.76
CA ASP A 27 -19.36 -34.74 46.40
C ASP A 27 -18.25 -35.14 45.43
N SER A 28 -18.60 -35.85 44.32
CA SER A 28 -17.64 -36.25 43.28
C SER A 28 -17.01 -35.07 42.54
N LEU A 29 -17.74 -33.96 42.34
CA LEU A 29 -17.24 -32.76 41.71
C LEU A 29 -16.33 -31.97 42.67
N MET A 30 -16.61 -32.02 43.95
CA MET A 30 -15.78 -31.39 44.99
C MET A 30 -14.42 -32.08 45.08
N GLU A 31 -14.39 -33.43 45.11
CA GLU A 31 -13.15 -34.22 45.06
C GLU A 31 -12.33 -33.97 43.78
N GLU A 32 -13.00 -33.79 42.63
CA GLU A 32 -12.34 -33.51 41.36
C GLU A 32 -11.71 -32.11 41.36
N VAL A 33 -12.40 -31.08 41.87
CA VAL A 33 -11.88 -29.71 42.03
C VAL A 33 -10.68 -29.70 42.97
N ASP A 34 -10.76 -30.37 44.13
CA ASP A 34 -9.66 -30.44 45.11
C ASP A 34 -8.43 -31.13 44.52
N ARG A 35 -8.62 -32.21 43.76
CA ARG A 35 -7.53 -32.90 43.05
C ARG A 35 -6.85 -32.00 42.04
N LEU A 36 -7.63 -31.36 41.15
CA LEU A 36 -7.11 -30.47 40.11
C LEU A 36 -6.43 -29.25 40.71
N GLN A 37 -6.96 -28.71 41.83
CA GLN A 37 -6.32 -27.62 42.56
C GLN A 37 -4.96 -28.03 43.12
N ALA A 38 -4.88 -29.21 43.77
CA ALA A 38 -3.61 -29.72 44.28
C ALA A 38 -2.58 -30.02 43.17
N GLU A 39 -3.02 -30.39 41.96
CA GLU A 39 -2.15 -30.56 40.80
C GLU A 39 -1.66 -29.22 40.29
N LEU A 40 -2.50 -28.18 40.20
CA LEU A 40 -2.16 -26.82 39.80
C LEU A 40 -1.20 -26.14 40.79
N ASP A 41 -1.41 -26.36 42.11
CA ASP A 41 -0.51 -25.85 43.15
C ASP A 41 0.91 -26.45 43.05
N ARG A 42 1.03 -27.71 42.61
CA ARG A 42 2.33 -28.37 42.42
C ARG A 42 3.06 -27.93 41.14
N SER A 43 2.32 -27.55 40.11
CA SER A 43 2.87 -27.23 38.77
C SER A 43 3.03 -25.73 38.53
N ASP A 44 2.84 -24.86 39.53
CA ASP A 44 2.80 -23.40 39.38
C ASP A 44 1.74 -22.91 38.34
N GLY A 45 0.66 -23.71 38.17
CA GLY A 45 -0.38 -23.46 37.18
C GLY A 45 -1.11 -22.12 37.35
N TRP A 46 -1.18 -21.61 38.61
CA TRP A 46 -1.80 -20.33 38.89
C TRP A 46 -1.02 -19.13 38.33
N SER A 47 0.31 -19.23 38.23
CA SER A 47 1.12 -18.21 37.57
C SER A 47 0.80 -18.13 36.10
N LEU A 48 0.42 -19.24 35.46
CA LEU A 48 -0.01 -19.32 34.07
C LEU A 48 -1.36 -18.63 33.85
N ASP A 49 -2.33 -18.82 34.75
CA ASP A 49 -3.64 -18.18 34.63
C ASP A 49 -3.51 -16.66 34.73
N HIS A 50 -2.70 -16.19 35.69
CA HIS A 50 -2.37 -14.77 35.80
C HIS A 50 -1.65 -14.23 34.55
N ARG A 51 -0.72 -14.99 33.94
CA ARG A 51 -0.05 -14.61 32.68
C ARG A 51 -1.03 -14.52 31.53
N VAL A 52 -1.91 -15.51 31.38
CA VAL A 52 -2.97 -15.52 30.36
C VAL A 52 -3.86 -14.29 30.52
N ALA A 53 -4.37 -14.03 31.72
CA ALA A 53 -5.21 -12.86 31.98
C ALA A 53 -4.47 -11.54 31.67
N SER A 54 -3.21 -11.41 32.12
CA SER A 54 -2.38 -10.24 31.82
C SER A 54 -2.13 -10.04 30.32
N VAL A 55 -1.89 -11.14 29.59
CA VAL A 55 -1.68 -11.06 28.14
C VAL A 55 -2.98 -10.70 27.40
N ILE A 56 -4.13 -11.27 27.79
CA ILE A 56 -5.44 -10.95 27.22
C ILE A 56 -5.75 -9.47 27.42
N ASP A 57 -5.55 -8.93 28.63
CA ASP A 57 -5.73 -7.50 28.92
C ASP A 57 -4.77 -6.65 28.07
N ARG A 58 -3.50 -7.04 27.98
CA ARG A 58 -2.48 -6.33 27.19
C ARG A 58 -2.79 -6.29 25.70
N VAL A 59 -3.42 -7.32 25.12
CA VAL A 59 -3.84 -7.34 23.71
C VAL A 59 -5.23 -6.73 23.51
N GLY A 60 -5.95 -6.40 24.59
CA GLY A 60 -7.27 -5.76 24.56
C GLY A 60 -8.36 -6.68 24.02
N LEU A 61 -8.41 -7.92 24.50
CA LEU A 61 -9.46 -8.90 24.21
C LEU A 61 -10.34 -9.14 25.42
N GLU A 62 -11.62 -9.44 25.19
CA GLU A 62 -12.51 -9.90 26.24
C GLU A 62 -12.29 -11.40 26.50
N PRO A 63 -12.13 -11.83 27.76
CA PRO A 63 -11.75 -13.22 28.09
C PRO A 63 -12.76 -14.28 27.62
N ASP A 64 -14.05 -13.94 27.61
CA ASP A 64 -15.16 -14.88 27.39
C ASP A 64 -15.65 -14.91 25.93
N GLU A 65 -15.05 -14.14 25.03
CA GLU A 65 -15.44 -14.16 23.61
C GLU A 65 -15.02 -15.44 22.92
N ASN A 66 -15.95 -16.03 22.16
CA ASN A 66 -15.65 -17.25 21.37
C ASN A 66 -14.76 -16.87 20.17
N PHE A 67 -13.63 -17.59 20.00
CA PHE A 67 -12.68 -17.36 18.90
C PHE A 67 -13.32 -17.40 17.51
N ASP A 68 -14.31 -18.27 17.30
CA ASP A 68 -14.97 -18.42 15.99
C ASP A 68 -15.79 -17.20 15.60
N THR A 69 -16.32 -16.48 16.58
CA THR A 69 -17.15 -15.28 16.40
C THR A 69 -16.33 -13.99 16.32
N LEU A 70 -15.02 -14.05 16.65
CA LEU A 70 -14.14 -12.89 16.62
C LEU A 70 -13.98 -12.32 15.22
N SER A 71 -13.85 -10.99 15.13
CA SER A 71 -13.42 -10.30 13.92
C SER A 71 -12.00 -10.76 13.48
N GLY A 72 -11.65 -10.59 12.21
CA GLY A 72 -10.32 -10.94 11.71
C GLY A 72 -9.19 -10.28 12.53
N GLY A 73 -9.34 -9.02 12.89
CA GLY A 73 -8.39 -8.30 13.74
C GLY A 73 -8.27 -8.88 15.15
N ASN A 74 -9.40 -9.22 15.79
CA ASN A 74 -9.38 -9.85 17.11
C ASN A 74 -8.83 -11.30 17.07
N LYS A 75 -9.05 -12.04 15.97
CA LYS A 75 -8.40 -13.34 15.74
C LYS A 75 -6.87 -13.22 15.69
N SER A 76 -6.35 -12.23 14.97
CA SER A 76 -4.91 -11.96 14.92
C SER A 76 -4.35 -11.57 16.30
N ARG A 77 -5.08 -10.76 17.07
CA ARG A 77 -4.71 -10.44 18.47
C ARG A 77 -4.70 -11.68 19.35
N ALA A 78 -5.68 -12.57 19.21
CA ALA A 78 -5.75 -13.81 19.98
C ALA A 78 -4.59 -14.77 19.64
N MET A 79 -4.20 -14.88 18.35
CA MET A 79 -3.02 -15.64 17.97
C MET A 79 -1.73 -15.04 18.51
N LEU A 80 -1.62 -13.71 18.52
CA LEU A 80 -0.49 -13.01 19.13
C LEU A 80 -0.45 -13.24 20.64
N ALA A 81 -1.60 -13.15 21.33
CA ALA A 81 -1.71 -13.47 22.75
C ALA A 81 -1.23 -14.90 23.04
N GLN A 82 -1.62 -15.88 22.23
CA GLN A 82 -1.17 -17.25 22.35
C GLN A 82 0.36 -17.39 22.29
N ALA A 83 1.01 -16.65 21.40
CA ALA A 83 2.48 -16.66 21.29
C ALA A 83 3.16 -15.97 22.49
N LEU A 84 2.55 -14.93 23.06
CA LEU A 84 3.12 -14.12 24.14
C LEU A 84 3.01 -14.77 25.51
N VAL A 85 2.01 -15.63 25.75
CA VAL A 85 1.83 -16.31 27.05
C VAL A 85 3.07 -17.14 27.44
N SER A 86 3.85 -17.63 26.45
CA SER A 86 5.12 -18.33 26.69
C SER A 86 6.30 -17.42 27.01
N GLU A 87 6.11 -16.11 27.13
CA GLU A 87 7.17 -15.11 27.38
C GLU A 87 8.39 -15.26 26.45
N PRO A 88 8.21 -15.24 25.14
CA PRO A 88 9.29 -15.52 24.21
C PRO A 88 10.35 -14.42 24.22
N HIS A 89 11.64 -14.80 24.20
CA HIS A 89 12.74 -13.85 23.96
C HIS A 89 12.79 -13.37 22.52
N LEU A 90 12.27 -14.16 21.58
CA LEU A 90 12.18 -13.85 20.15
C LEU A 90 10.77 -14.16 19.66
N LEU A 91 10.11 -13.16 19.10
CA LEU A 91 8.83 -13.27 18.42
C LEU A 91 9.06 -13.29 16.91
N ILE A 92 8.54 -14.31 16.23
CA ILE A 92 8.62 -14.44 14.77
C ILE A 92 7.22 -14.24 14.20
N LEU A 93 7.08 -13.28 13.28
CA LEU A 93 5.80 -12.91 12.65
C LEU A 93 5.94 -13.01 11.13
N ASP A 94 5.00 -13.70 10.49
CA ASP A 94 4.91 -13.79 9.05
C ASP A 94 3.69 -13.02 8.56
N GLU A 95 3.93 -11.95 7.77
CA GLU A 95 2.93 -11.03 7.25
C GLU A 95 1.86 -10.59 8.27
N PRO A 96 2.28 -10.04 9.43
CA PRO A 96 1.36 -9.76 10.54
C PRO A 96 0.37 -8.63 10.26
N THR A 97 0.60 -7.84 9.23
CA THR A 97 -0.27 -6.74 8.80
C THR A 97 -1.40 -7.19 7.87
N ASN A 98 -1.28 -8.38 7.26
CA ASN A 98 -2.29 -8.89 6.34
C ASN A 98 -3.65 -9.03 7.05
N HIS A 99 -4.70 -8.56 6.37
CA HIS A 99 -6.09 -8.57 6.86
C HIS A 99 -6.36 -7.71 8.11
N LEU A 100 -5.37 -6.95 8.61
CA LEU A 100 -5.58 -5.95 9.64
C LEU A 100 -6.03 -4.63 9.00
N ASP A 101 -6.96 -3.96 9.66
CA ASP A 101 -7.29 -2.57 9.32
C ASP A 101 -6.27 -1.59 9.92
N PHE A 102 -6.39 -0.31 9.55
CA PHE A 102 -5.47 0.73 10.02
C PHE A 102 -5.34 0.81 11.55
N ALA A 103 -6.44 0.59 12.26
CA ALA A 103 -6.43 0.59 13.73
C ALA A 103 -5.67 -0.62 14.28
N GLY A 104 -5.88 -1.78 13.67
CA GLY A 104 -5.17 -3.02 14.00
C GLY A 104 -3.67 -2.92 13.73
N ILE A 105 -3.26 -2.37 12.57
CA ILE A 105 -1.85 -2.18 12.23
C ILE A 105 -1.19 -1.20 13.21
N ARG A 106 -1.83 -0.06 13.51
CA ARG A 106 -1.30 0.93 14.45
C ARG A 106 -1.16 0.37 15.85
N TRP A 107 -2.17 -0.37 16.31
CA TRP A 107 -2.11 -1.06 17.59
C TRP A 107 -0.93 -2.06 17.63
N LEU A 108 -0.73 -2.85 16.56
CA LEU A 108 0.37 -3.81 16.47
C LEU A 108 1.73 -3.10 16.49
N GLU A 109 1.89 -2.00 15.74
CA GLU A 109 3.10 -1.18 15.76
C GLU A 109 3.44 -0.70 17.17
N ASP A 110 2.45 -0.13 17.88
CA ASP A 110 2.63 0.40 19.24
C ASP A 110 2.92 -0.72 20.24
N PHE A 111 2.29 -1.87 20.07
CA PHE A 111 2.50 -3.05 20.88
C PHE A 111 3.93 -3.59 20.74
N LEU A 112 4.40 -3.77 19.50
CA LEU A 112 5.74 -4.29 19.23
C LEU A 112 6.84 -3.32 19.67
N LYS A 113 6.63 -2.00 19.55
CA LYS A 113 7.57 -0.97 20.04
C LYS A 113 7.76 -0.98 21.57
N LYS A 114 6.72 -1.35 22.30
CA LYS A 114 6.73 -1.41 23.78
C LYS A 114 7.19 -2.77 24.33
N GLY A 115 7.30 -3.78 23.46
CA GLY A 115 7.68 -5.14 23.86
C GLY A 115 9.16 -5.23 24.26
N GLU A 116 9.46 -6.01 25.31
CA GLU A 116 10.82 -6.30 25.78
C GLU A 116 11.41 -7.58 25.18
N PHE A 117 11.01 -7.93 23.97
CA PHE A 117 11.44 -9.10 23.22
C PHE A 117 12.02 -8.71 21.85
N ALA A 118 12.90 -9.54 21.31
CA ALA A 118 13.34 -9.37 19.94
C ALA A 118 12.24 -9.75 18.95
N VAL A 119 12.10 -9.00 17.88
CA VAL A 119 11.09 -9.29 16.83
C VAL A 119 11.80 -9.56 15.52
N LEU A 120 11.47 -10.69 14.90
CA LEU A 120 11.80 -11.00 13.52
C LEU A 120 10.49 -11.09 12.75
N PHE A 121 10.31 -10.24 11.75
CA PHE A 121 9.07 -10.26 10.96
C PHE A 121 9.34 -10.18 9.47
N VAL A 122 8.46 -10.81 8.70
CA VAL A 122 8.35 -10.67 7.25
C VAL A 122 7.14 -9.78 6.98
N SER A 123 7.30 -8.75 6.18
CA SER A 123 6.18 -7.89 5.77
C SER A 123 6.47 -7.19 4.46
N HIS A 124 5.41 -6.97 3.68
CA HIS A 124 5.42 -6.15 2.48
C HIS A 124 4.85 -4.74 2.73
N ASP A 125 4.35 -4.46 3.93
CA ASP A 125 3.91 -3.14 4.36
C ASP A 125 5.11 -2.21 4.62
N ARG A 126 5.32 -1.26 3.71
CA ARG A 126 6.46 -0.32 3.76
C ARG A 126 6.39 0.62 4.96
N ALA A 127 5.19 1.07 5.35
CA ALA A 127 4.98 1.91 6.52
C ALA A 127 5.33 1.15 7.81
N PHE A 128 4.92 -0.10 7.91
CA PHE A 128 5.25 -0.99 9.02
C PHE A 128 6.75 -1.27 9.12
N LEU A 129 7.41 -1.59 7.99
CA LEU A 129 8.86 -1.75 7.90
C LEU A 129 9.59 -0.48 8.36
N ARG A 130 9.16 0.70 7.92
CA ARG A 130 9.75 2.00 8.29
C ARG A 130 9.62 2.27 9.77
N SER A 131 8.49 1.91 10.36
CA SER A 131 8.17 2.25 11.76
C SER A 131 8.89 1.36 12.79
N LEU A 132 9.24 0.10 12.42
CA LEU A 132 9.72 -0.91 13.36
C LEU A 132 11.13 -1.41 13.07
N SER A 133 11.56 -1.43 11.79
CA SER A 133 12.82 -2.08 11.45
C SER A 133 14.03 -1.29 11.93
N THR A 134 14.89 -1.94 12.70
CA THR A 134 16.23 -1.46 13.07
C THR A 134 17.33 -2.11 12.23
N ARG A 135 17.02 -3.26 11.63
CA ARG A 135 17.89 -4.06 10.78
C ARG A 135 17.06 -4.78 9.72
N ILE A 136 17.54 -4.79 8.49
CA ILE A 136 16.90 -5.50 7.37
C ILE A 136 17.71 -6.74 7.01
N LEU A 137 17.01 -7.85 6.85
CA LEU A 137 17.53 -9.10 6.29
C LEU A 137 16.91 -9.29 4.91
N GLU A 138 17.72 -9.17 3.88
CA GLU A 138 17.30 -9.36 2.50
C GLU A 138 17.64 -10.78 2.05
N LEU A 139 16.62 -11.53 1.63
CA LEU A 139 16.79 -12.85 1.05
C LEU A 139 16.60 -12.76 -0.47
N ASP A 140 17.70 -12.88 -1.22
CA ASP A 140 17.66 -12.90 -2.68
C ASP A 140 18.35 -14.15 -3.23
N ARG A 141 17.66 -14.96 -4.01
CA ARG A 141 18.16 -16.20 -4.64
C ARG A 141 18.90 -17.14 -3.68
N GLY A 142 18.35 -17.33 -2.50
CA GLY A 142 18.94 -18.19 -1.46
C GLY A 142 20.16 -17.58 -0.76
N LYS A 143 20.50 -16.32 -1.04
CA LYS A 143 21.55 -15.58 -0.32
C LYS A 143 20.91 -14.60 0.66
N LEU A 144 21.36 -14.67 1.91
CA LEU A 144 20.92 -13.75 2.95
C LEU A 144 21.91 -12.61 3.10
N THR A 145 21.47 -11.38 2.88
CA THR A 145 22.26 -10.16 3.09
C THR A 145 21.70 -9.39 4.27
N SER A 146 22.57 -8.94 5.18
CA SER A 146 22.18 -8.21 6.37
C SER A 146 22.56 -6.73 6.27
N TRP A 147 21.57 -5.87 6.44
CA TRP A 147 21.71 -4.42 6.41
C TRP A 147 21.41 -3.85 7.81
N THR A 148 22.47 -3.37 8.50
CA THR A 148 22.35 -2.79 9.85
C THR A 148 21.86 -1.35 9.78
N CYS A 149 20.63 -1.17 9.28
CA CYS A 149 19.99 0.13 9.14
C CYS A 149 18.48 -0.05 9.01
N GLY A 150 17.70 1.02 9.28
CA GLY A 150 16.26 1.07 9.03
C GLY A 150 15.94 1.11 7.53
N TYR A 151 14.65 0.94 7.21
CA TYR A 151 14.16 0.70 5.86
C TYR A 151 14.54 1.78 4.84
N GLU A 152 14.44 3.07 5.17
CA GLU A 152 14.80 4.16 4.23
C GLU A 152 16.29 4.15 3.85
N LYS A 153 17.16 3.98 4.85
CA LYS A 153 18.60 3.88 4.59
C LYS A 153 18.95 2.62 3.81
N PHE A 154 18.20 1.54 4.02
CA PHE A 154 18.33 0.31 3.24
C PHE A 154 18.05 0.57 1.76
N LEU A 155 16.94 1.25 1.42
CA LEU A 155 16.58 1.57 0.03
C LEU A 155 17.69 2.36 -0.67
N ILE A 156 18.24 3.39 -0.02
CA ILE A 156 19.34 4.20 -0.57
C ILE A 156 20.57 3.34 -0.83
N ARG A 157 21.00 2.56 0.18
CA ARG A 157 22.18 1.69 0.07
C ARG A 157 22.00 0.58 -0.95
N LYS A 158 20.79 0.02 -1.05
CA LYS A 158 20.45 -0.99 -2.07
C LYS A 158 20.55 -0.39 -3.48
N ALA A 159 20.04 0.81 -3.69
CA ALA A 159 20.15 1.52 -4.97
C ALA A 159 21.62 1.78 -5.36
N GLU A 160 22.44 2.25 -4.41
CA GLU A 160 23.88 2.43 -4.61
C GLU A 160 24.59 1.12 -4.92
N PHE A 161 24.27 0.05 -4.19
CA PHE A 161 24.83 -1.28 -4.41
C PHE A 161 24.48 -1.82 -5.81
N LEU A 162 23.22 -1.72 -6.22
CA LEU A 162 22.76 -2.14 -7.55
C LEU A 162 23.43 -1.33 -8.66
N ALA A 163 23.57 -0.02 -8.49
CA ALA A 163 24.27 0.83 -9.46
C ALA A 163 25.77 0.48 -9.58
N ALA A 164 26.42 0.13 -8.47
CA ALA A 164 27.80 -0.34 -8.48
C ALA A 164 27.92 -1.72 -9.14
N GLU A 165 26.99 -2.63 -8.86
CA GLU A 165 26.92 -3.96 -9.48
C GLU A 165 26.73 -3.85 -11.00
N GLU A 166 25.86 -2.98 -11.48
CA GLU A 166 25.62 -2.74 -12.91
C GLU A 166 26.90 -2.25 -13.60
N LYS A 167 27.61 -1.28 -13.00
CA LYS A 167 28.90 -0.80 -13.54
C LYS A 167 29.94 -1.92 -13.59
N ASN A 168 30.06 -2.75 -12.54
CA ASN A 168 30.96 -3.88 -12.51
C ASN A 168 30.58 -4.94 -13.55
N ASN A 169 29.28 -5.18 -13.74
CA ASN A 169 28.76 -6.09 -14.76
C ASN A 169 29.06 -5.60 -16.17
N ALA A 170 28.92 -4.31 -16.45
CA ALA A 170 29.26 -3.73 -17.74
C ALA A 170 30.76 -3.89 -18.08
N VAL A 171 31.65 -3.64 -17.10
CA VAL A 171 33.10 -3.87 -17.25
C VAL A 171 33.42 -5.34 -17.48
N PHE A 172 32.79 -6.23 -16.76
CA PHE A 172 32.96 -7.67 -16.90
C PHE A 172 32.44 -8.16 -18.27
N ASP A 173 31.27 -7.70 -18.74
CA ASP A 173 30.71 -8.09 -20.04
C ASP A 173 31.59 -7.61 -21.20
N LYS A 174 32.19 -6.43 -21.08
CA LYS A 174 33.20 -5.94 -22.02
C LYS A 174 34.41 -6.88 -22.05
N LYS A 175 34.93 -7.27 -20.89
CA LYS A 175 36.06 -8.21 -20.79
C LYS A 175 35.71 -9.58 -21.36
N LEU A 176 34.50 -10.10 -21.09
CA LEU A 176 34.02 -11.37 -21.63
C LEU A 176 33.92 -11.32 -23.14
N ALA A 177 33.38 -10.25 -23.71
CA ALA A 177 33.27 -10.04 -25.16
C ALA A 177 34.66 -9.99 -25.83
N GLU A 178 35.64 -9.31 -25.22
CA GLU A 178 37.01 -9.25 -25.69
C GLU A 178 37.66 -10.66 -25.71
N GLU A 179 37.49 -11.47 -24.65
CA GLU A 179 37.97 -12.85 -24.60
C GLU A 179 37.27 -13.77 -25.59
N GLU A 180 35.99 -13.59 -25.85
CA GLU A 180 35.23 -14.34 -26.87
C GLU A 180 35.70 -14.02 -28.30
N VAL A 181 35.93 -12.75 -28.61
CA VAL A 181 36.49 -12.31 -29.89
C VAL A 181 37.91 -12.89 -30.09
N TRP A 182 38.72 -12.88 -29.03
CA TRP A 182 40.07 -13.41 -29.08
C TRP A 182 40.07 -14.92 -29.35
N ILE A 183 39.21 -15.71 -28.69
CA ILE A 183 39.10 -17.16 -28.95
C ILE A 183 38.67 -17.45 -30.37
N ARG A 184 37.69 -16.72 -30.88
CA ARG A 184 37.23 -16.87 -32.30
C ARG A 184 38.33 -16.61 -33.30
N LYS A 185 39.23 -15.65 -33.03
CA LYS A 185 40.36 -15.31 -33.89
C LYS A 185 41.56 -16.24 -33.71
N GLY A 186 41.70 -16.93 -32.59
CA GLY A 186 42.92 -17.64 -32.19
C GLY A 186 42.92 -19.15 -32.37
N ILE A 187 41.89 -19.79 -32.94
CA ILE A 187 41.72 -21.25 -33.01
C ILE A 187 42.68 -21.90 -33.99
N GLN A 188 43.32 -21.16 -34.92
CA GLN A 188 44.15 -21.76 -35.99
C GLN A 188 45.63 -22.02 -35.65
N ALA A 189 46.16 -21.57 -34.55
CA ALA A 189 47.64 -21.59 -34.43
C ALA A 189 48.29 -22.07 -33.10
N ARG A 190 47.68 -22.65 -32.07
CA ARG A 190 48.42 -23.27 -30.92
C ARG A 190 47.49 -23.93 -29.92
N ARG A 191 47.27 -25.26 -30.03
CA ARG A 191 46.38 -26.04 -29.17
C ARG A 191 46.75 -26.09 -27.69
N THR A 192 47.99 -26.22 -27.32
CA THR A 192 48.45 -26.55 -25.98
C THR A 192 48.63 -25.38 -25.00
N ARG A 193 48.83 -24.15 -25.49
CA ARG A 193 49.07 -22.97 -24.62
C ARG A 193 47.79 -22.23 -24.21
N ASN A 194 46.64 -22.61 -24.78
CA ASN A 194 45.36 -21.90 -24.62
C ASN A 194 44.35 -22.58 -23.70
N GLU A 195 44.61 -23.80 -23.21
CA GLU A 195 43.64 -24.52 -22.35
C GLU A 195 43.30 -23.76 -21.07
N GLY A 196 44.26 -23.10 -20.45
CA GLY A 196 44.05 -22.30 -19.25
C GLY A 196 43.09 -21.12 -19.51
N ARG A 197 43.25 -20.47 -20.69
CA ARG A 197 42.44 -19.32 -21.08
C ARG A 197 41.03 -19.73 -21.52
N VAL A 198 40.89 -20.90 -22.14
CA VAL A 198 39.59 -21.52 -22.45
C VAL A 198 38.85 -21.89 -21.16
N ARG A 199 39.51 -22.48 -20.17
CA ARG A 199 38.90 -22.76 -18.85
C ARG A 199 38.51 -21.48 -18.14
N ALA A 200 39.32 -20.41 -18.23
CA ALA A 200 38.95 -19.09 -17.68
C ALA A 200 37.72 -18.50 -18.37
N LEU A 201 37.56 -18.63 -19.70
CA LEU A 201 36.38 -18.20 -20.40
C LEU A 201 35.13 -18.99 -19.98
N PHE A 202 35.19 -20.32 -19.84
CA PHE A 202 34.09 -21.11 -19.32
C PHE A 202 33.68 -20.67 -17.91
N LYS A 203 34.67 -20.36 -17.05
CA LYS A 203 34.41 -19.82 -15.71
C LYS A 203 33.69 -18.47 -15.77
N LEU A 204 34.13 -17.57 -16.68
CA LEU A 204 33.46 -16.27 -16.89
C LEU A 204 32.04 -16.44 -17.43
N ARG A 205 31.80 -17.38 -18.37
CA ARG A 205 30.45 -17.67 -18.87
C ARG A 205 29.52 -18.20 -17.77
N ASN A 206 30.00 -19.12 -16.95
CA ASN A 206 29.23 -19.63 -15.81
C ASN A 206 28.92 -18.50 -14.81
N GLN A 207 29.90 -17.65 -14.48
CA GLN A 207 29.66 -16.47 -13.65
C GLN A 207 28.63 -15.50 -14.27
N ARG A 208 28.59 -15.36 -15.60
CA ARG A 208 27.58 -14.56 -16.28
C ARG A 208 26.19 -15.19 -16.19
N SER A 209 26.07 -16.52 -16.35
CA SER A 209 24.80 -17.24 -16.26
C SER A 209 24.20 -17.23 -14.86
N GLU A 210 25.04 -17.08 -13.81
CA GLU A 210 24.61 -16.97 -12.41
C GLU A 210 24.20 -15.55 -12.00
N ARG A 211 24.36 -14.55 -12.90
CA ARG A 211 24.05 -13.15 -12.61
C ARG A 211 22.55 -12.89 -12.51
N ARG A 212 22.23 -11.89 -11.73
CA ARG A 212 20.92 -11.24 -11.76
C ARG A 212 20.75 -10.57 -13.12
N GLU A 213 19.79 -10.99 -13.93
CA GLU A 213 19.28 -10.13 -14.99
C GLU A 213 18.47 -9.03 -14.29
N LEU A 214 19.04 -7.82 -14.21
CA LEU A 214 18.28 -6.64 -13.83
C LEU A 214 17.16 -6.51 -14.83
N GLN A 215 15.93 -6.72 -14.39
CA GLN A 215 14.75 -6.44 -15.18
C GLN A 215 14.78 -4.92 -15.43
N GLY A 216 15.12 -4.54 -16.65
CA GLY A 216 15.28 -3.13 -17.00
C GLY A 216 13.97 -2.39 -16.71
N LYS A 217 14.08 -1.14 -16.25
CA LYS A 217 12.94 -0.21 -16.25
C LYS A 217 12.39 -0.15 -17.67
N VAL A 218 11.27 -0.80 -17.88
CA VAL A 218 10.60 -0.80 -19.18
C VAL A 218 9.74 0.46 -19.22
N ASN A 219 10.05 1.40 -20.10
CA ASN A 219 9.17 2.51 -20.41
C ASN A 219 7.89 1.96 -21.02
N LEU A 220 6.85 1.88 -20.24
CA LEU A 220 5.59 1.26 -20.57
C LEU A 220 4.47 2.30 -20.54
N SER A 221 4.24 2.90 -21.69
CA SER A 221 2.97 3.55 -21.97
C SER A 221 2.00 2.49 -22.48
N SER A 222 1.05 2.03 -21.67
CA SER A 222 -0.27 1.62 -22.18
C SER A 222 -0.97 0.57 -21.32
N SER A 223 -1.91 1.01 -20.51
CA SER A 223 -3.12 0.24 -20.20
C SER A 223 -4.04 0.29 -21.43
N ASN A 224 -4.79 -0.78 -21.68
CA ASN A 224 -5.76 -0.79 -22.77
C ASN A 224 -6.92 0.14 -22.38
N GLN A 225 -7.02 1.30 -23.04
CA GLN A 225 -8.00 2.32 -22.67
C GLN A 225 -9.29 2.08 -23.46
N ALA A 226 -10.39 1.93 -22.74
CA ALA A 226 -11.73 2.02 -23.30
C ALA A 226 -11.98 3.43 -23.88
N GLN A 227 -13.03 3.56 -24.71
CA GLN A 227 -13.49 4.89 -25.11
C GLN A 227 -13.76 5.74 -23.87
N ALA A 228 -13.37 7.02 -23.90
CA ALA A 228 -13.55 7.90 -22.76
C ALA A 228 -15.02 7.90 -22.28
N SER A 229 -15.23 7.64 -21.00
CA SER A 229 -16.54 7.77 -20.34
C SER A 229 -17.06 9.21 -20.43
N GLY A 230 -18.32 9.44 -20.13
CA GLY A 230 -18.86 10.77 -19.87
C GLY A 230 -18.06 11.51 -18.79
N ARG A 231 -18.22 12.83 -18.67
CA ARG A 231 -17.52 13.63 -17.65
C ARG A 231 -17.90 13.18 -16.23
N LYS A 232 -19.17 12.81 -15.99
CA LYS A 232 -19.65 12.18 -14.75
C LYS A 232 -19.60 10.67 -14.92
N VAL A 233 -18.91 9.98 -14.02
CA VAL A 233 -18.76 8.52 -14.05
C VAL A 233 -19.82 7.86 -13.19
N ILE A 234 -19.95 8.29 -11.92
CA ILE A 234 -20.99 7.82 -11.01
C ILE A 234 -21.55 9.03 -10.27
N THR A 235 -22.87 9.13 -10.16
CA THR A 235 -23.55 10.15 -9.35
C THR A 235 -24.36 9.45 -8.27
N ILE A 236 -24.11 9.79 -7.03
CA ILE A 236 -24.75 9.23 -5.84
C ILE A 236 -25.60 10.33 -5.21
N LYS A 237 -26.87 10.03 -4.91
CA LYS A 237 -27.81 10.98 -4.30
C LYS A 237 -28.50 10.31 -3.11
N GLU A 238 -28.31 10.90 -1.94
CA GLU A 238 -28.97 10.51 -0.68
C GLU A 238 -28.97 8.99 -0.44
N LEU A 239 -27.83 8.34 -0.73
CA LEU A 239 -27.68 6.89 -0.66
C LEU A 239 -27.78 6.42 0.79
N ASN A 240 -28.72 5.50 1.05
CA ASN A 240 -28.89 4.83 2.32
C ASN A 240 -28.90 3.31 2.12
N TYR A 241 -28.15 2.61 2.98
CA TYR A 241 -28.12 1.15 2.96
C TYR A 241 -27.88 0.57 4.35
N SER A 242 -28.59 -0.51 4.69
CA SER A 242 -28.50 -1.22 5.96
C SER A 242 -28.57 -2.73 5.74
N TRP A 243 -27.79 -3.49 6.52
CA TRP A 243 -27.95 -4.94 6.66
C TRP A 243 -28.77 -5.23 7.92
N GLY A 244 -30.08 -5.54 7.74
CA GLY A 244 -31.01 -5.67 8.85
C GLY A 244 -31.11 -4.36 9.66
N GLU A 245 -30.80 -4.41 10.95
CA GLU A 245 -30.79 -3.23 11.83
C GLU A 245 -29.50 -2.41 11.76
N ASN A 246 -28.42 -2.97 11.19
CA ASN A 246 -27.15 -2.29 11.12
C ASN A 246 -27.08 -1.34 9.92
N SER A 247 -27.07 -0.05 10.19
CA SER A 247 -26.90 0.97 9.16
C SER A 247 -25.44 1.06 8.71
N ILE A 248 -25.22 0.88 7.39
CA ILE A 248 -23.88 0.87 6.77
C ILE A 248 -23.57 2.21 6.11
N ILE A 249 -24.57 2.81 5.45
CA ILE A 249 -24.44 4.08 4.74
C ILE A 249 -25.69 4.91 5.02
N GLN A 250 -25.49 6.17 5.42
CA GLN A 250 -26.56 7.12 5.70
C GLN A 250 -26.35 8.40 4.92
N ASN A 251 -27.34 8.75 4.11
CA ASN A 251 -27.45 10.02 3.38
C ASN A 251 -26.17 10.44 2.63
N PHE A 252 -25.51 9.47 1.97
CA PHE A 252 -24.30 9.75 1.23
C PHE A 252 -24.60 10.32 -0.15
N THR A 253 -24.03 11.48 -0.45
CA THR A 253 -24.20 12.18 -1.73
C THR A 253 -22.87 12.65 -2.24
N THR A 254 -22.46 12.18 -3.42
CA THR A 254 -21.24 12.64 -4.10
C THR A 254 -21.31 12.38 -5.61
N THR A 255 -20.36 12.94 -6.36
CA THR A 255 -20.22 12.68 -7.79
C THR A 255 -18.76 12.34 -8.11
N ILE A 256 -18.55 11.16 -8.67
CA ILE A 256 -17.26 10.70 -9.14
C ILE A 256 -17.07 11.15 -10.58
N TRP A 257 -16.00 11.87 -10.83
CA TRP A 257 -15.70 12.43 -12.14
C TRP A 257 -14.70 11.54 -12.90
N ARG A 258 -14.64 11.71 -14.20
CA ARG A 258 -13.67 11.01 -15.04
C ARG A 258 -12.25 11.46 -14.68
N GLY A 259 -11.39 10.48 -14.41
CA GLY A 259 -9.99 10.69 -14.03
C GLY A 259 -9.76 10.77 -12.51
N ASP A 260 -10.83 10.76 -11.70
CA ASP A 260 -10.68 10.71 -10.25
C ASP A 260 -10.01 9.38 -9.82
N LYS A 261 -9.08 9.48 -8.88
CA LYS A 261 -8.43 8.33 -8.22
C LYS A 261 -8.81 8.38 -6.74
N ILE A 262 -9.80 7.57 -6.38
CA ILE A 262 -10.44 7.63 -5.05
C ILE A 262 -10.07 6.40 -4.24
N GLY A 263 -9.50 6.63 -3.04
CA GLY A 263 -9.31 5.61 -2.01
C GLY A 263 -10.57 5.42 -1.17
N VAL A 264 -10.93 4.18 -0.89
CA VAL A 264 -12.02 3.86 0.05
C VAL A 264 -11.42 3.24 1.29
N VAL A 265 -11.55 3.91 2.43
CA VAL A 265 -10.91 3.54 3.69
C VAL A 265 -11.95 3.38 4.81
N GLY A 266 -11.60 2.61 5.83
CA GLY A 266 -12.47 2.38 6.99
C GLY A 266 -12.07 1.11 7.73
N LEU A 267 -12.60 0.91 8.92
CA LEU A 267 -12.38 -0.29 9.71
C LEU A 267 -12.88 -1.56 9.00
N ASN A 268 -12.39 -2.71 9.40
CA ASN A 268 -12.94 -3.98 8.90
C ASN A 268 -14.42 -4.10 9.31
N GLY A 269 -15.27 -4.48 8.35
CA GLY A 269 -16.72 -4.52 8.56
C GLY A 269 -17.44 -3.17 8.44
N SER A 270 -16.75 -2.07 8.16
CA SER A 270 -17.38 -0.74 7.99
C SER A 270 -18.26 -0.60 6.74
N GLY A 271 -18.26 -1.60 5.84
CA GLY A 271 -19.10 -1.57 4.63
C GLY A 271 -18.36 -1.15 3.36
N LYS A 272 -17.01 -1.20 3.31
CA LYS A 272 -16.22 -0.86 2.10
C LYS A 272 -16.67 -1.64 0.87
N SER A 273 -16.68 -2.97 0.96
CA SER A 273 -17.13 -3.83 -0.16
C SER A 273 -18.62 -3.65 -0.48
N THR A 274 -19.45 -3.37 0.53
CA THR A 274 -20.87 -3.05 0.34
C THR A 274 -21.03 -1.75 -0.47
N LEU A 275 -20.24 -0.71 -0.16
CA LEU A 275 -20.23 0.53 -0.93
C LEU A 275 -19.84 0.24 -2.38
N LEU A 276 -18.78 -0.54 -2.64
CA LEU A 276 -18.38 -0.90 -4.00
C LEU A 276 -19.47 -1.64 -4.75
N GLN A 277 -20.16 -2.59 -4.12
CA GLN A 277 -21.28 -3.33 -4.73
C GLN A 277 -22.47 -2.43 -5.06
N LEU A 278 -22.79 -1.45 -4.20
CA LEU A 278 -23.82 -0.44 -4.48
C LEU A 278 -23.42 0.46 -5.65
N LEU A 279 -22.15 0.91 -5.69
CA LEU A 279 -21.61 1.70 -6.79
C LEU A 279 -21.61 0.94 -8.12
N LEU A 280 -21.46 -0.38 -8.08
CA LEU A 280 -21.54 -1.27 -9.24
C LEU A 280 -22.98 -1.66 -9.59
N GLN A 281 -23.98 -1.20 -8.84
CA GLN A 281 -25.40 -1.59 -8.98
C GLN A 281 -25.62 -3.12 -8.86
N GLN A 282 -24.73 -3.81 -8.11
CA GLN A 282 -24.88 -5.22 -7.76
C GLN A 282 -25.81 -5.41 -6.55
N LEU A 283 -25.97 -4.36 -5.74
CA LEU A 283 -26.92 -4.25 -4.64
C LEU A 283 -27.85 -3.07 -4.89
N GLU A 284 -29.13 -3.23 -4.57
CA GLU A 284 -30.10 -2.16 -4.60
C GLU A 284 -30.06 -1.38 -3.26
N PRO A 285 -29.99 -0.05 -3.29
CA PRO A 285 -30.03 0.76 -2.07
C PRO A 285 -31.41 0.72 -1.41
N ASN A 286 -31.45 0.87 -0.08
CA ASN A 286 -32.72 1.00 0.64
C ASN A 286 -33.46 2.30 0.27
N SER A 287 -32.70 3.39 0.04
CA SER A 287 -33.20 4.65 -0.50
C SER A 287 -32.07 5.44 -1.15
N GLY A 288 -32.44 6.46 -1.95
CA GLY A 288 -31.50 7.20 -2.77
C GLY A 288 -31.28 6.57 -4.14
N SER A 289 -30.28 7.07 -4.90
CA SER A 289 -29.95 6.53 -6.22
C SER A 289 -28.47 6.55 -6.49
N VAL A 290 -28.02 5.58 -7.31
CA VAL A 290 -26.67 5.52 -7.90
C VAL A 290 -26.86 5.50 -9.41
N ASP A 291 -26.45 6.59 -10.08
CA ASP A 291 -26.61 6.75 -11.52
C ASP A 291 -25.23 6.61 -12.20
N HIS A 292 -25.11 5.69 -13.14
CA HIS A 292 -23.92 5.51 -13.96
C HIS A 292 -23.88 6.49 -15.13
N GLY A 293 -22.69 7.00 -15.43
CA GLY A 293 -22.46 7.81 -16.62
C GLY A 293 -22.55 7.01 -17.92
N THR A 294 -22.45 7.71 -19.04
CA THR A 294 -22.52 7.09 -20.37
C THR A 294 -21.21 6.35 -20.71
N LYS A 295 -21.31 5.22 -21.43
CA LYS A 295 -20.19 4.39 -21.92
C LYS A 295 -19.23 3.95 -20.81
N LEU A 296 -19.78 3.52 -19.67
CA LEU A 296 -18.99 3.02 -18.56
C LEU A 296 -18.57 1.57 -18.84
N GLU A 297 -17.25 1.33 -18.88
CA GLU A 297 -16.63 0.00 -18.97
C GLU A 297 -15.84 -0.25 -17.70
N VAL A 298 -16.33 -1.20 -16.90
CA VAL A 298 -15.79 -1.50 -15.55
C VAL A 298 -14.91 -2.73 -15.58
N ALA A 299 -13.71 -2.61 -15.03
CA ALA A 299 -12.87 -3.75 -14.69
C ALA A 299 -12.77 -3.87 -13.16
N TYR A 300 -13.14 -5.06 -12.63
CA TYR A 300 -13.11 -5.35 -11.20
C TYR A 300 -12.11 -6.48 -10.90
N PHE A 301 -11.11 -6.17 -10.08
CA PHE A 301 -9.97 -7.06 -9.83
C PHE A 301 -10.36 -8.39 -9.16
N ASP A 302 -11.24 -8.36 -8.16
CA ASP A 302 -11.60 -9.57 -7.41
C ASP A 302 -12.29 -10.64 -8.30
N GLN A 303 -13.07 -10.21 -9.28
CA GLN A 303 -13.72 -11.12 -10.24
C GLN A 303 -12.74 -11.87 -11.13
N LEU A 304 -11.49 -11.45 -11.23
CA LEU A 304 -10.47 -12.08 -12.06
C LEU A 304 -9.78 -13.26 -11.35
N LYS A 305 -9.78 -13.31 -10.02
CA LYS A 305 -9.17 -14.39 -9.24
C LYS A 305 -9.72 -15.76 -9.64
N ALA A 306 -11.01 -15.85 -9.96
CA ALA A 306 -11.68 -17.08 -10.41
C ALA A 306 -11.38 -17.49 -11.87
N LYS A 307 -10.70 -16.64 -12.66
CA LYS A 307 -10.52 -16.85 -14.13
C LYS A 307 -9.15 -17.36 -14.53
N VAL A 308 -8.27 -17.72 -13.61
CA VAL A 308 -6.97 -18.32 -13.93
C VAL A 308 -7.15 -19.81 -14.14
N ARG A 309 -6.79 -20.30 -15.33
CA ARG A 309 -6.77 -21.73 -15.65
C ARG A 309 -5.39 -22.29 -15.34
N GLU A 310 -5.32 -23.16 -14.36
CA GLU A 310 -4.07 -23.70 -13.81
C GLU A 310 -3.33 -24.66 -14.76
N ASP A 311 -4.06 -25.28 -15.66
CA ASP A 311 -3.58 -26.22 -16.68
C ASP A 311 -2.90 -25.53 -17.86
N LEU A 312 -3.22 -24.26 -18.11
CA LEU A 312 -2.65 -23.48 -19.20
C LEU A 312 -1.36 -22.77 -18.76
N SER A 313 -0.51 -22.48 -19.75
CA SER A 313 0.65 -21.61 -19.53
C SER A 313 0.23 -20.17 -19.14
N VAL A 314 1.16 -19.42 -18.55
CA VAL A 314 0.95 -18.02 -18.23
C VAL A 314 0.58 -17.23 -19.49
N ALA A 315 1.29 -17.47 -20.60
CA ALA A 315 1.03 -16.81 -21.88
C ALA A 315 -0.37 -17.14 -22.42
N GLU A 316 -0.79 -18.40 -22.39
CA GLU A 316 -2.13 -18.82 -22.84
C GLU A 316 -3.25 -18.30 -21.93
N ASN A 317 -2.99 -18.09 -20.64
CA ASN A 317 -3.94 -17.45 -19.74
C ASN A 317 -4.20 -15.98 -20.10
N VAL A 318 -3.22 -15.29 -20.66
CA VAL A 318 -3.31 -13.87 -21.07
C VAL A 318 -3.79 -13.72 -22.50
N ALA A 319 -3.25 -14.53 -23.42
CA ALA A 319 -3.60 -14.53 -24.85
C ALA A 319 -4.03 -15.94 -25.32
N PRO A 320 -5.27 -16.36 -25.08
CA PRO A 320 -5.74 -17.72 -25.43
C PRO A 320 -5.70 -18.02 -26.93
N ASN A 321 -5.73 -16.99 -27.78
CA ASN A 321 -5.93 -17.13 -29.22
C ASN A 321 -4.68 -16.75 -30.05
N GLY A 322 -3.49 -16.67 -29.44
CA GLY A 322 -2.28 -16.37 -30.21
C GLY A 322 -1.13 -15.79 -29.41
N ASP A 323 -0.06 -15.42 -30.10
CA ASP A 323 1.18 -14.91 -29.51
C ASP A 323 1.20 -13.38 -29.36
N THR A 324 0.10 -12.69 -29.62
CA THR A 324 0.01 -11.23 -29.59
C THR A 324 -1.19 -10.76 -28.77
N VAL A 325 -1.01 -9.66 -28.06
CA VAL A 325 -2.06 -8.91 -27.35
C VAL A 325 -2.23 -7.55 -28.02
N GLU A 326 -3.45 -7.03 -28.01
CA GLU A 326 -3.75 -5.70 -28.54
C GLU A 326 -3.91 -4.72 -27.38
N ILE A 327 -3.14 -3.62 -27.42
CA ILE A 327 -3.16 -2.58 -26.41
C ILE A 327 -3.29 -1.25 -27.12
N ASN A 328 -4.39 -0.53 -26.92
CA ASN A 328 -4.70 0.75 -27.58
C ASN A 328 -4.54 0.71 -29.12
N GLY A 329 -4.99 -0.39 -29.75
CA GLY A 329 -4.89 -0.60 -31.19
C GLY A 329 -3.51 -1.06 -31.68
N ASN A 330 -2.51 -1.16 -30.79
CA ASN A 330 -1.18 -1.65 -31.13
C ASN A 330 -1.03 -3.13 -30.76
N LYS A 331 -0.53 -3.94 -31.69
CA LYS A 331 -0.22 -5.34 -31.42
C LYS A 331 1.15 -5.47 -30.76
N LYS A 332 1.21 -6.14 -29.61
CA LYS A 332 2.43 -6.44 -28.87
C LYS A 332 2.58 -7.94 -28.69
N HIS A 333 3.79 -8.48 -28.87
CA HIS A 333 4.05 -9.90 -28.63
C HIS A 333 3.85 -10.25 -27.15
N ILE A 334 3.20 -11.38 -26.85
CA ILE A 334 2.79 -11.78 -25.50
C ILE A 334 3.97 -11.86 -24.51
N LEU A 335 5.12 -12.40 -24.93
CA LEU A 335 6.30 -12.48 -24.06
C LEU A 335 6.85 -11.08 -23.74
N SER A 336 6.76 -10.13 -24.69
CA SER A 336 7.14 -8.75 -24.43
C SER A 336 6.17 -8.07 -23.46
N TYR A 337 4.88 -8.36 -23.56
CA TYR A 337 3.87 -7.88 -22.62
C TYR A 337 4.06 -8.45 -21.23
N LEU A 338 4.25 -9.77 -21.09
CA LEU A 338 4.46 -10.45 -19.81
C LEU A 338 5.77 -10.04 -19.11
N ARG A 339 6.80 -9.67 -19.90
CA ARG A 339 8.02 -9.09 -19.36
C ARG A 339 7.76 -7.79 -18.61
N ASP A 340 6.78 -7.00 -19.02
CA ASP A 340 6.34 -5.78 -18.35
C ASP A 340 5.74 -6.05 -16.96
N PHE A 341 5.31 -7.30 -16.72
CA PHE A 341 4.82 -7.80 -15.43
C PHE A 341 5.86 -8.71 -14.75
N LEU A 342 7.14 -8.51 -15.08
CA LEU A 342 8.27 -9.20 -14.46
C LEU A 342 8.28 -10.72 -14.68
N PHE A 343 7.65 -11.23 -15.74
CA PHE A 343 7.75 -12.63 -16.12
C PHE A 343 8.96 -12.88 -17.02
N LEU A 344 9.76 -13.87 -16.66
CA LEU A 344 10.81 -14.39 -17.55
C LEU A 344 10.17 -15.22 -18.68
N PRO A 345 10.79 -15.29 -19.86
CA PRO A 345 10.25 -16.08 -21.00
C PRO A 345 10.01 -17.57 -20.66
N GLU A 346 10.80 -18.12 -19.75
CA GLU A 346 10.65 -19.51 -19.27
C GLU A 346 9.40 -19.64 -18.39
N THR A 347 9.21 -18.77 -17.42
CA THR A 347 8.03 -18.73 -16.55
C THR A 347 6.76 -18.42 -17.36
N ALA A 348 6.86 -17.54 -18.37
CA ALA A 348 5.72 -17.22 -19.22
C ALA A 348 5.18 -18.45 -20.01
N ARG A 349 6.03 -19.44 -20.28
CA ARG A 349 5.66 -20.69 -20.95
C ARG A 349 5.29 -21.81 -19.98
N ALA A 350 5.56 -21.65 -18.68
CA ALA A 350 5.23 -22.63 -17.67
C ALA A 350 3.72 -22.65 -17.36
N PRO A 351 3.14 -23.79 -16.95
CA PRO A 351 1.76 -23.87 -16.49
C PRO A 351 1.52 -22.99 -15.26
N ALA A 352 0.36 -22.31 -15.21
CA ALA A 352 0.02 -21.37 -14.13
C ALA A 352 -0.04 -22.02 -12.74
N LYS A 353 -0.24 -23.33 -12.64
CA LYS A 353 -0.18 -24.07 -11.37
C LYS A 353 1.19 -24.06 -10.70
N MET A 354 2.27 -23.78 -11.44
CA MET A 354 3.64 -23.73 -10.92
C MET A 354 4.01 -22.35 -10.33
N LEU A 355 3.13 -21.37 -10.51
CA LEU A 355 3.37 -20.00 -10.04
C LEU A 355 3.29 -19.92 -8.51
N SER A 356 4.20 -19.15 -7.92
CA SER A 356 4.08 -18.64 -6.55
C SER A 356 2.86 -17.71 -6.40
N GLY A 357 2.45 -17.42 -5.15
CA GLY A 357 1.36 -16.48 -4.87
C GLY A 357 1.57 -15.12 -5.54
N GLY A 358 2.75 -14.52 -5.39
CA GLY A 358 3.10 -13.25 -6.01
C GLY A 358 3.11 -13.29 -7.54
N GLU A 359 3.64 -14.37 -8.16
CA GLU A 359 3.58 -14.54 -9.62
C GLU A 359 2.15 -14.72 -10.13
N ARG A 360 1.30 -15.44 -9.37
CA ARG A 360 -0.12 -15.58 -9.70
C ARG A 360 -0.84 -14.23 -9.66
N ALA A 361 -0.52 -13.40 -8.68
CA ALA A 361 -1.05 -12.05 -8.59
C ALA A 361 -0.58 -11.17 -9.76
N ARG A 362 0.70 -11.23 -10.17
CA ARG A 362 1.20 -10.55 -11.37
C ARG A 362 0.49 -11.00 -12.65
N LEU A 363 0.17 -12.29 -12.77
CA LEU A 363 -0.63 -12.80 -13.89
C LEU A 363 -2.04 -12.19 -13.90
N LEU A 364 -2.69 -12.06 -12.72
CA LEU A 364 -3.99 -11.43 -12.59
C LEU A 364 -3.95 -9.96 -12.97
N LEU A 365 -2.91 -9.23 -12.56
CA LEU A 365 -2.68 -7.84 -12.96
C LEU A 365 -2.47 -7.73 -14.47
N ALA A 366 -1.67 -8.61 -15.08
CA ALA A 366 -1.49 -8.62 -16.52
C ALA A 366 -2.82 -8.85 -17.27
N LYS A 367 -3.69 -9.72 -16.77
CA LYS A 367 -5.05 -9.91 -17.34
C LYS A 367 -5.94 -8.70 -17.14
N LEU A 368 -5.85 -8.03 -15.99
CA LEU A 368 -6.64 -6.85 -15.66
C LEU A 368 -6.36 -5.70 -16.64
N PHE A 369 -5.07 -5.37 -16.83
CA PHE A 369 -4.67 -4.25 -17.68
C PHE A 369 -4.84 -4.50 -19.18
N LEU A 370 -5.17 -5.72 -19.61
CA LEU A 370 -5.58 -6.01 -20.99
C LEU A 370 -7.08 -5.76 -21.21
N GLN A 371 -7.89 -5.74 -20.16
CA GLN A 371 -9.32 -5.45 -20.32
C GLN A 371 -9.50 -3.97 -20.68
N PRO A 372 -10.27 -3.65 -21.73
CA PRO A 372 -10.65 -2.27 -21.97
C PRO A 372 -11.52 -1.79 -20.82
N ALA A 373 -11.06 -0.77 -20.10
CA ALA A 373 -11.77 -0.20 -18.97
C ALA A 373 -11.55 1.31 -18.89
N ASN A 374 -12.60 2.03 -18.47
CA ASN A 374 -12.51 3.44 -18.10
C ASN A 374 -12.88 3.70 -16.62
N LEU A 375 -13.37 2.65 -15.92
CA LEU A 375 -13.49 2.59 -14.48
C LEU A 375 -12.80 1.31 -13.98
N LEU A 376 -11.77 1.48 -13.15
CA LEU A 376 -11.05 0.38 -12.53
C LEU A 376 -11.39 0.33 -11.04
N ILE A 377 -11.76 -0.85 -10.56
CA ILE A 377 -12.08 -1.09 -9.14
C ILE A 377 -11.15 -2.17 -8.60
N LEU A 378 -10.41 -1.82 -7.56
CA LEU A 378 -9.46 -2.70 -6.89
C LEU A 378 -9.87 -2.83 -5.41
N ASP A 379 -10.17 -4.04 -4.98
CA ASP A 379 -10.49 -4.37 -3.58
C ASP A 379 -9.33 -5.16 -2.99
N GLU A 380 -8.60 -4.55 -2.05
CA GLU A 380 -7.41 -5.07 -1.39
C GLU A 380 -6.40 -5.70 -2.37
N PRO A 381 -5.96 -4.99 -3.41
CA PRO A 381 -5.08 -5.56 -4.43
C PRO A 381 -3.66 -5.82 -3.91
N THR A 382 -3.26 -5.20 -2.81
CA THR A 382 -1.92 -5.30 -2.21
C THR A 382 -1.74 -6.55 -1.36
N ASN A 383 -2.83 -7.23 -0.97
CA ASN A 383 -2.76 -8.46 -0.23
C ASN A 383 -2.02 -9.54 -1.04
N ASP A 384 -1.09 -10.23 -0.40
CA ASP A 384 -0.26 -11.31 -0.98
C ASP A 384 0.69 -10.85 -2.11
N LEU A 385 0.88 -9.52 -2.33
CA LEU A 385 1.84 -8.99 -3.29
C LEU A 385 3.21 -8.72 -2.63
N ASP A 386 4.28 -9.06 -3.34
CA ASP A 386 5.62 -8.61 -2.97
C ASP A 386 5.82 -7.11 -3.27
N ILE A 387 6.80 -6.48 -2.63
CA ILE A 387 7.07 -5.03 -2.76
C ILE A 387 7.30 -4.63 -4.23
N GLU A 388 8.02 -5.47 -5.01
CA GLU A 388 8.29 -5.19 -6.43
C GLU A 388 6.99 -5.19 -7.26
N THR A 389 6.05 -6.05 -6.92
CA THR A 389 4.73 -6.10 -7.59
C THR A 389 3.84 -4.91 -7.17
N ILE A 390 3.91 -4.48 -5.89
CA ILE A 390 3.19 -3.29 -5.43
C ILE A 390 3.72 -2.04 -6.16
N GLU A 391 5.04 -1.87 -6.28
CA GLU A 391 5.65 -0.76 -7.02
C GLU A 391 5.23 -0.77 -8.51
N LEU A 392 5.22 -1.94 -9.14
CA LEU A 392 4.72 -2.10 -10.51
C LEU A 392 3.24 -1.70 -10.63
N LEU A 393 2.41 -2.11 -9.67
CA LEU A 393 1.00 -1.75 -9.64
C LEU A 393 0.81 -0.24 -9.48
N GLU A 394 1.54 0.41 -8.58
CA GLU A 394 1.55 1.86 -8.40
C GLU A 394 1.86 2.57 -9.72
N GLU A 395 2.95 2.20 -10.39
CA GLU A 395 3.36 2.79 -11.67
C GLU A 395 2.24 2.66 -12.72
N ARG A 396 1.61 1.49 -12.81
CA ARG A 396 0.51 1.25 -13.74
C ARG A 396 -0.73 2.07 -13.43
N LEU A 397 -1.08 2.20 -12.15
CA LEU A 397 -2.24 2.98 -11.72
C LEU A 397 -2.01 4.49 -11.88
N LEU A 398 -0.77 4.96 -11.75
CA LEU A 398 -0.41 6.36 -12.02
C LEU A 398 -0.58 6.70 -13.50
N ASP A 399 -0.20 5.77 -14.40
CA ASP A 399 -0.34 5.94 -15.86
C ASP A 399 -1.77 5.74 -16.36
N PHE A 400 -2.65 5.14 -15.55
CA PHE A 400 -4.04 4.90 -15.94
C PHE A 400 -4.83 6.20 -16.03
N GLN A 401 -5.36 6.51 -17.21
CA GLN A 401 -6.09 7.74 -17.51
C GLN A 401 -7.60 7.66 -17.19
N GLY A 402 -8.08 6.48 -16.79
CA GLY A 402 -9.47 6.27 -16.37
C GLY A 402 -9.70 6.67 -14.93
N THR A 403 -10.89 6.38 -14.43
CA THR A 403 -11.29 6.58 -13.03
C THR A 403 -10.93 5.34 -12.21
N LEU A 404 -10.40 5.53 -11.02
CA LEU A 404 -9.98 4.47 -10.11
C LEU A 404 -10.76 4.54 -8.78
N LEU A 405 -11.30 3.40 -8.35
CA LEU A 405 -11.77 3.18 -6.99
C LEU A 405 -10.88 2.11 -6.35
N LEU A 406 -10.21 2.47 -5.27
CA LEU A 406 -9.20 1.65 -4.61
C LEU A 406 -9.53 1.44 -3.14
N VAL A 407 -9.77 0.20 -2.73
CA VAL A 407 -9.80 -0.20 -1.32
C VAL A 407 -8.45 -0.80 -0.98
N SER A 408 -7.77 -0.27 0.02
CA SER A 408 -6.52 -0.84 0.54
C SER A 408 -6.28 -0.43 1.98
N HIS A 409 -5.53 -1.25 2.70
CA HIS A 409 -4.99 -0.96 4.01
C HIS A 409 -3.50 -0.56 3.98
N ASP A 410 -2.87 -0.56 2.81
CA ASP A 410 -1.51 -0.05 2.60
C ASP A 410 -1.55 1.48 2.47
N ARG A 411 -0.95 2.16 3.48
CA ARG A 411 -0.94 3.64 3.57
C ARG A 411 -0.11 4.26 2.46
N ASP A 412 1.10 3.75 2.24
CA ASP A 412 2.02 4.28 1.23
C ASP A 412 1.43 4.09 -0.17
N PHE A 413 0.79 2.96 -0.42
CA PHE A 413 0.12 2.68 -1.68
C PHE A 413 -1.03 3.65 -1.97
N LEU A 414 -1.88 3.90 -0.96
CA LEU A 414 -2.96 4.89 -1.08
C LEU A 414 -2.40 6.30 -1.32
N ASP A 415 -1.44 6.75 -0.48
CA ASP A 415 -0.89 8.10 -0.57
C ASP A 415 -0.18 8.35 -1.91
N ASN A 416 0.41 7.31 -2.53
CA ASN A 416 1.06 7.43 -3.83
C ASN A 416 0.08 7.46 -5.01
N VAL A 417 -1.10 6.86 -4.89
CA VAL A 417 -1.99 6.61 -6.05
C VAL A 417 -3.24 7.49 -6.05
N VAL A 418 -3.85 7.75 -4.86
CA VAL A 418 -5.15 8.39 -4.80
C VAL A 418 -5.07 9.91 -4.65
N THR A 419 -6.07 10.61 -5.20
CA THR A 419 -6.21 12.07 -5.12
C THR A 419 -7.28 12.51 -4.13
N ALA A 420 -8.19 11.59 -3.77
CA ALA A 420 -9.24 11.81 -2.79
C ALA A 420 -9.53 10.51 -2.03
N THR A 421 -10.09 10.61 -0.83
CA THR A 421 -10.39 9.47 0.03
C THR A 421 -11.82 9.53 0.54
N ILE A 422 -12.57 8.43 0.38
CA ILE A 422 -13.90 8.21 0.99
C ILE A 422 -13.69 7.33 2.23
N ALA A 423 -14.01 7.87 3.39
CA ALA A 423 -13.84 7.19 4.67
C ALA A 423 -15.20 6.78 5.26
N LEU A 424 -15.30 5.50 5.66
CA LEU A 424 -16.46 4.95 6.34
C LEU A 424 -16.15 4.80 7.83
N ASP A 425 -17.03 5.34 8.71
CA ASP A 425 -16.85 5.28 10.17
C ASP A 425 -17.40 3.99 10.80
N GLY A 426 -18.08 3.14 10.02
CA GLY A 426 -18.71 1.91 10.50
C GLY A 426 -20.02 2.12 11.29
N GLN A 427 -20.50 3.35 11.40
CA GLN A 427 -21.77 3.71 12.05
C GLN A 427 -22.76 4.37 11.06
N GLY A 428 -22.50 4.21 9.78
CA GLY A 428 -23.29 4.78 8.69
C GLY A 428 -22.77 6.11 8.16
N GLY A 429 -21.81 6.75 8.82
CA GLY A 429 -21.19 7.97 8.35
C GLY A 429 -20.18 7.70 7.23
N VAL A 430 -20.34 8.44 6.11
CA VAL A 430 -19.41 8.42 4.98
C VAL A 430 -18.93 9.84 4.75
N LEU A 431 -17.61 10.03 4.78
CA LEU A 431 -16.97 11.35 4.65
C LEU A 431 -15.98 11.31 3.49
N GLU A 432 -15.93 12.41 2.75
CA GLU A 432 -14.98 12.59 1.65
C GLU A 432 -13.88 13.58 2.04
N TYR A 433 -12.65 13.23 1.73
CA TYR A 433 -11.45 14.01 2.01
C TYR A 433 -10.65 14.21 0.73
N ALA A 434 -10.12 15.41 0.54
CA ALA A 434 -9.09 15.64 -0.47
C ALA A 434 -7.75 15.14 0.05
N GLY A 435 -7.02 14.38 -0.78
CA GLY A 435 -5.73 13.80 -0.41
C GLY A 435 -5.77 12.33 -0.05
N GLY A 436 -4.64 11.83 0.45
CA GLY A 436 -4.41 10.42 0.76
C GLY A 436 -4.89 9.99 2.15
N CYS A 437 -4.46 8.79 2.54
CA CYS A 437 -4.81 8.18 3.83
C CYS A 437 -4.21 8.93 5.03
N GLY A 438 -3.01 9.54 4.86
CA GLY A 438 -2.33 10.29 5.91
C GLY A 438 -3.15 11.48 6.42
N ASP A 439 -3.83 12.20 5.54
CA ASP A 439 -4.68 13.34 5.89
C ASP A 439 -5.91 12.90 6.69
N TRP A 440 -6.54 11.80 6.30
CA TRP A 440 -7.65 11.20 7.05
C TRP A 440 -7.24 10.75 8.45
N LEU A 441 -6.12 10.04 8.62
CA LEU A 441 -5.62 9.57 9.93
C LEU A 441 -5.29 10.74 10.87
N ASN A 442 -4.74 11.83 10.36
CA ASN A 442 -4.46 13.03 11.13
C ASN A 442 -5.75 13.73 11.62
N GLN A 443 -6.83 13.63 10.88
CA GLN A 443 -8.12 14.19 11.26
C GLN A 443 -8.87 13.30 12.26
N LEU A 444 -8.73 11.97 12.19
CA LEU A 444 -9.27 11.06 13.19
C LEU A 444 -8.64 11.25 14.58
N SER A 445 -7.37 11.66 14.64
CA SER A 445 -6.65 11.88 15.89
C SER A 445 -7.04 13.19 16.60
N LYS A 446 -7.75 14.10 15.93
CA LYS A 446 -8.33 15.29 16.57
C LYS A 446 -9.65 14.92 17.23
N PRO A 447 -9.85 15.21 18.55
CA PRO A 447 -11.13 14.96 19.21
C PRO A 447 -12.24 15.67 18.42
N ARG A 448 -13.19 14.91 17.88
CA ARG A 448 -14.41 15.50 17.30
C ARG A 448 -15.06 16.34 18.40
N GLU A 449 -15.07 17.66 18.25
CA GLU A 449 -16.02 18.49 18.99
C GLU A 449 -17.43 17.96 18.63
N LYS A 450 -18.07 17.31 19.61
CA LYS A 450 -19.49 16.89 19.45
C LYS A 450 -20.27 18.09 18.97
N PRO A 451 -21.05 17.99 17.89
CA PRO A 451 -21.96 19.06 17.52
C PRO A 451 -22.84 19.32 18.74
N LYS A 452 -22.75 20.50 19.33
CA LYS A 452 -23.64 20.93 20.41
C LYS A 452 -25.06 20.79 19.90
N PRO A 453 -25.98 20.13 20.64
CA PRO A 453 -27.37 20.02 20.22
C PRO A 453 -27.89 21.41 19.93
N SER A 454 -28.42 21.60 18.73
CA SER A 454 -29.06 22.84 18.31
C SER A 454 -30.35 23.02 19.13
N ASN A 455 -30.23 23.68 20.28
CA ASN A 455 -31.38 24.30 20.91
C ASN A 455 -31.85 25.42 19.98
N LYS A 456 -33.08 25.30 19.50
CA LYS A 456 -33.77 26.38 18.80
C LYS A 456 -33.60 27.66 19.62
N PRO A 457 -33.07 28.75 19.08
CA PRO A 457 -33.02 29.99 19.81
C PRO A 457 -34.41 30.65 19.73
N GLU A 458 -34.95 30.93 20.92
CA GLU A 458 -35.89 32.06 21.07
C GLU A 458 -35.20 33.37 20.67
N PRO A 459 -35.90 34.34 20.10
CA PRO A 459 -35.30 35.54 19.55
C PRO A 459 -34.81 36.46 20.66
N LYS A 460 -33.51 36.48 20.91
CA LYS A 460 -32.84 37.51 21.70
C LYS A 460 -31.98 38.39 20.80
N ALA A 461 -32.15 39.68 21.06
CA ALA A 461 -31.58 40.85 20.44
C ALA A 461 -30.13 40.71 19.89
N LEU A 462 -29.95 41.30 18.72
CA LEU A 462 -28.70 41.55 18.00
C LEU A 462 -27.61 42.13 18.90
N ASN A 463 -26.53 41.37 19.09
CA ASN A 463 -25.24 41.97 19.33
C ASN A 463 -24.44 41.96 18.02
N PRO A 464 -23.77 43.07 17.64
CA PRO A 464 -23.13 43.16 16.34
C PRO A 464 -21.91 42.23 16.25
N SER A 465 -21.85 41.48 15.15
CA SER A 465 -20.69 40.72 14.71
C SER A 465 -19.47 41.66 14.61
N PRO A 466 -18.23 41.17 14.87
CA PRO A 466 -17.05 41.98 14.62
C PRO A 466 -17.02 42.41 13.14
N PRO A 467 -16.63 43.63 12.84
CA PRO A 467 -16.71 44.17 11.49
C PRO A 467 -15.78 43.36 10.56
N LYS A 468 -16.32 42.85 9.46
CA LYS A 468 -15.54 42.29 8.36
C LYS A 468 -14.52 43.34 7.95
N ARG A 469 -13.22 42.98 8.04
CA ARG A 469 -12.14 43.85 7.66
C ARG A 469 -12.20 44.10 6.15
N LYS A 470 -12.58 45.30 5.73
CA LYS A 470 -12.54 45.69 4.32
C LYS A 470 -11.08 45.86 3.91
N LEU A 471 -10.73 45.28 2.74
CA LEU A 471 -9.44 45.44 2.11
C LEU A 471 -9.05 46.94 2.06
N LEU A 472 -7.87 47.28 2.57
CA LEU A 472 -7.26 48.60 2.43
C LEU A 472 -6.97 48.90 0.95
N ASN A 473 -6.97 50.16 0.57
CA ASN A 473 -6.71 50.56 -0.82
C ASN A 473 -5.37 50.02 -1.34
N LYS A 474 -4.34 49.92 -0.48
CA LYS A 474 -3.05 49.30 -0.80
C LYS A 474 -3.16 47.81 -1.10
N GLU A 475 -3.99 47.07 -0.37
CA GLU A 475 -4.22 45.62 -0.55
C GLU A 475 -4.98 45.36 -1.85
N ARG A 476 -5.89 46.23 -2.24
CA ARG A 476 -6.60 46.18 -3.53
C ARG A 476 -5.70 46.45 -4.72
N GLU A 477 -4.72 47.34 -4.55
CA GLU A 477 -3.74 47.68 -5.57
C GLU A 477 -2.71 46.53 -5.71
N ALA A 478 -2.30 45.94 -4.59
CA ALA A 478 -1.44 44.76 -4.55
C ALA A 478 -2.10 43.56 -5.24
N LEU A 479 -3.39 43.30 -4.99
CA LEU A 479 -4.14 42.19 -5.63
C LEU A 479 -4.21 42.33 -7.17
N LYS A 480 -4.15 43.55 -7.71
CA LYS A 480 -4.12 43.82 -9.15
C LYS A 480 -2.73 43.74 -9.76
N THR A 481 -1.70 44.05 -9.00
CA THR A 481 -0.31 44.16 -9.49
C THR A 481 0.49 42.87 -9.26
N LEU A 482 0.19 42.10 -8.20
CA LEU A 482 0.87 40.87 -7.86
C LEU A 482 0.86 39.81 -9.00
N PRO A 483 -0.25 39.54 -9.71
CA PRO A 483 -0.23 38.55 -10.81
C PRO A 483 0.76 38.90 -11.91
N LYS A 484 0.84 40.17 -12.30
CA LYS A 484 1.82 40.65 -13.31
C LYS A 484 3.26 40.51 -12.81
N LYS A 485 3.50 40.81 -11.53
CA LYS A 485 4.81 40.69 -10.92
C LYS A 485 5.26 39.24 -10.81
N ILE A 486 4.34 38.33 -10.51
CA ILE A 486 4.61 36.88 -10.51
C ILE A 486 4.99 36.41 -11.92
N GLU A 487 4.24 36.82 -12.95
CA GLU A 487 4.50 36.48 -14.36
C GLU A 487 5.88 36.99 -14.83
N GLU A 488 6.28 38.18 -14.43
CA GLU A 488 7.61 38.75 -14.71
C GLU A 488 8.72 37.93 -14.02
N MET A 489 8.56 37.59 -12.74
CA MET A 489 9.53 36.80 -11.98
C MET A 489 9.64 35.37 -12.53
N GLU A 490 8.53 34.74 -12.96
CA GLU A 490 8.54 33.45 -13.62
C GLU A 490 9.27 33.50 -14.96
N ALA A 491 9.04 34.53 -15.76
CA ALA A 491 9.75 34.71 -17.03
C ALA A 491 11.27 34.90 -16.82
N ASP A 492 11.68 35.61 -15.75
CA ASP A 492 13.11 35.78 -15.44
C ASP A 492 13.74 34.48 -14.92
N ARG A 493 13.03 33.69 -14.09
CA ARG A 493 13.44 32.36 -13.68
C ARG A 493 13.65 31.43 -14.88
N ASP A 494 12.68 31.41 -15.81
CA ASP A 494 12.74 30.56 -17.00
C ASP A 494 13.88 30.96 -17.95
N ARG A 495 14.14 32.26 -18.09
CA ARG A 495 15.30 32.79 -18.87
C ARG A 495 16.62 32.35 -18.24
N LEU A 496 16.75 32.48 -16.92
CA LEU A 496 17.97 32.11 -16.20
C LEU A 496 18.20 30.60 -16.28
N THR A 497 17.13 29.82 -16.14
CA THR A 497 17.17 28.35 -16.26
C THR A 497 17.56 27.93 -17.68
N ALA A 498 16.99 28.54 -18.71
CA ALA A 498 17.34 28.25 -20.12
C ALA A 498 18.82 28.58 -20.40
N LEU A 499 19.31 29.71 -19.87
CA LEU A 499 20.70 30.13 -20.04
C LEU A 499 21.68 29.16 -19.36
N MET A 500 21.32 28.62 -18.17
CA MET A 500 22.12 27.63 -17.45
C MET A 500 22.08 26.24 -18.10
N GLN A 501 21.08 25.93 -18.94
CA GLN A 501 20.98 24.68 -19.70
C GLN A 501 21.76 24.68 -21.03
N GLU A 502 22.28 25.81 -21.48
CA GLU A 502 23.10 25.87 -22.71
C GLU A 502 24.42 25.10 -22.50
N SER A 503 24.79 24.29 -23.48
CA SER A 503 25.96 23.38 -23.43
C SER A 503 27.30 24.12 -23.22
N ASP A 504 27.38 25.40 -23.58
CA ASP A 504 28.58 26.22 -23.47
C ASP A 504 28.59 27.17 -22.26
N TYR A 505 27.49 27.21 -21.49
CA TYR A 505 27.37 28.10 -20.32
C TYR A 505 28.48 27.87 -19.27
N TYR A 506 28.75 26.62 -18.93
CA TYR A 506 29.76 26.25 -17.93
C TYR A 506 31.21 26.32 -18.44
N ARG A 507 31.40 26.46 -19.76
CA ARG A 507 32.73 26.61 -20.39
C ARG A 507 33.15 28.06 -20.53
N ASN A 508 32.22 28.99 -20.46
CA ASN A 508 32.52 30.41 -20.62
C ASN A 508 32.95 31.05 -19.29
N ALA A 509 34.21 31.48 -19.22
CA ALA A 509 34.80 32.09 -18.03
C ALA A 509 34.15 33.44 -17.60
N GLN A 510 33.25 34.00 -18.40
CA GLN A 510 32.51 35.21 -18.09
C GLN A 510 31.22 34.96 -17.31
N ASN A 511 30.74 33.72 -17.24
CA ASN A 511 29.55 33.36 -16.50
C ASN A 511 29.89 33.03 -15.04
N ASP A 512 28.99 33.39 -14.12
CA ASP A 512 29.12 33.05 -12.70
C ASP A 512 28.05 32.01 -12.29
N PRO A 513 28.33 30.71 -12.48
CA PRO A 513 27.35 29.66 -12.18
C PRO A 513 26.90 29.63 -10.73
N ALA A 514 27.78 29.99 -9.78
CA ALA A 514 27.47 30.00 -8.36
C ALA A 514 26.59 31.21 -7.97
N GLY A 515 26.82 32.35 -8.61
CA GLY A 515 25.98 33.54 -8.43
C GLY A 515 24.62 33.38 -9.07
N ASP A 516 24.56 32.77 -10.25
CA ASP A 516 23.30 32.57 -10.98
C ASP A 516 22.45 31.45 -10.33
N GLN A 517 23.06 30.44 -9.74
CA GLN A 517 22.36 29.42 -8.92
C GLN A 517 21.68 30.09 -7.70
N LYS A 518 22.40 30.97 -7.00
CA LYS A 518 21.82 31.71 -5.85
C LYS A 518 20.70 32.67 -6.27
N LYS A 519 20.81 33.30 -7.44
CA LYS A 519 19.73 34.14 -7.98
C LYS A 519 18.49 33.32 -8.31
N LEU A 520 18.67 32.09 -8.85
CA LEU A 520 17.59 31.20 -9.13
C LEU A 520 16.83 30.80 -7.86
N GLU A 521 17.56 30.36 -6.82
CA GLU A 521 16.98 30.03 -5.51
C GLU A 521 16.26 31.23 -4.86
N GLN A 522 16.81 32.43 -5.02
CA GLN A 522 16.19 33.63 -4.51
C GLN A 522 14.90 33.99 -5.26
N LEU A 523 14.90 33.90 -6.60
CA LEU A 523 13.72 34.10 -7.43
C LEU A 523 12.61 33.11 -7.12
N GLU A 524 12.94 31.83 -6.94
CA GLU A 524 11.97 30.79 -6.54
C GLU A 524 11.34 31.10 -5.18
N HIS A 525 12.12 31.56 -4.24
CA HIS A 525 11.62 31.94 -2.92
C HIS A 525 10.71 33.20 -2.99
N GLU A 526 11.07 34.20 -3.78
CA GLU A 526 10.27 35.41 -3.99
C GLU A 526 8.95 35.12 -4.71
N ILE A 527 8.95 34.19 -5.68
CA ILE A 527 7.75 33.74 -6.37
C ILE A 527 6.80 33.07 -5.37
N LEU A 528 7.32 32.16 -4.51
CA LEU A 528 6.52 31.47 -3.51
C LEU A 528 5.86 32.44 -2.53
N GLN A 529 6.61 33.41 -2.01
CA GLN A 529 6.07 34.44 -1.12
C GLN A 529 5.02 35.36 -1.80
N ALA A 530 5.21 35.62 -3.09
CA ALA A 530 4.26 36.41 -3.86
C ALA A 530 2.93 35.66 -4.07
N TYR A 531 2.98 34.35 -4.30
CA TYR A 531 1.79 33.50 -4.37
C TYR A 531 1.06 33.41 -3.04
N GLU A 532 1.75 33.19 -1.92
CA GLU A 532 1.14 33.15 -0.58
C GLU A 532 0.41 34.48 -0.26
N THR A 533 1.09 35.60 -0.55
CA THR A 533 0.50 36.96 -0.34
C THR A 533 -0.73 37.19 -1.23
N TRP A 534 -0.69 36.71 -2.46
CA TRP A 534 -1.81 36.85 -3.40
C TRP A 534 -3.02 36.00 -2.95
N GLU A 535 -2.79 34.77 -2.48
CA GLU A 535 -3.82 33.88 -1.97
C GLU A 535 -4.52 34.44 -0.73
N GLU A 536 -3.74 34.97 0.24
CA GLU A 536 -4.28 35.65 1.43
C GLU A 536 -5.16 36.85 1.06
N LEU A 537 -4.71 37.67 0.11
CA LEU A 537 -5.45 38.86 -0.33
C LEU A 537 -6.71 38.47 -1.13
N GLU A 538 -6.67 37.37 -1.88
CA GLU A 538 -7.83 36.85 -2.62
C GLU A 538 -8.89 36.31 -1.67
N GLU A 539 -8.50 35.55 -0.62
CA GLU A 539 -9.40 35.08 0.43
C GLU A 539 -10.07 36.23 1.18
N LEU A 540 -9.30 37.26 1.52
CA LEU A 540 -9.83 38.49 2.14
C LEU A 540 -10.78 39.27 1.20
N SER A 541 -10.64 39.13 -0.12
CA SER A 541 -11.52 39.77 -1.09
C SER A 541 -12.84 39.04 -1.26
N LYS A 542 -12.87 37.70 -1.03
CA LYS A 542 -14.06 36.84 -1.14
C LYS A 542 -14.87 36.78 0.16
N SER A 543 -14.28 37.18 1.30
CA SER A 543 -14.96 37.22 2.61
C SER A 543 -15.62 38.57 2.87
#